data_f114829c5bf7081860927fe3a87e2464
#
_entry.id   f114829c5bf7081860927fe3a87e2464
#
_cell.length_a   1.000
_cell.length_b   1.000
_cell.length_c   1.000
_cell.angle_alpha   90.00
_cell.angle_beta   90.00
_cell.angle_gamma   90.00
#
_symmetry.space_group_name_H-M   'P 1'
#
loop_
_entity.id
_entity.type
_entity.pdbx_description
1 polymer ?
#
loop_
_entity_poly.entity_id
_entity_poly.type
_entity_poly.pdbx_seq_one_letter_code
_entity_poly.pdbx_strand_id
1 'polypeptide(L)'
;MSKRYLAVAGAAALSLLLAACGSSSGGTTSSSAAAPSSSGSSSSAAGGGAKVGVILPDTASSARWANNDAPLLGDAFKAAGVASDIQNAGGDKTKFASLCDQMIGEGVAVLMIVNLDSDSGAACETKAAAQGIKTIDYDRLTLGGNASYYVSFDNVAVGTAQGKGLVKCMQANGKTTGPVALLNGSPTDNNATLFKQGYEAAIRAAGYSITADQSVPDWDNTKAGTIFEQMFTKANGNFVGVDAANDGLGGAVIAVLAKNKLAGKIPVTGQDATDTGLQNVLLGTQCMTVYKAIKKEADAASALAISLAQGNAPTTQLGSVKDSKTGKDVPALLLVPQAIFNDSVKDVVADGFTTAAKLCTSAELKAACTKYGVS
;
A
#
# COMPACT_ATOMS: atom_id res chain seq x y z
N MET A 1 9.85 14.04 -54.66
CA MET A 1 11.29 13.89 -55.06
C MET A 1 11.87 12.93 -54.08
N SER A 2 11.91 11.68 -54.36
CA SER A 2 12.76 10.88 -55.20
C SER A 2 14.06 10.48 -54.53
N LYS A 3 14.13 9.17 -54.10
CA LYS A 3 15.20 8.18 -54.26
C LYS A 3 16.49 8.37 -53.39
N ARG A 4 17.16 7.37 -52.79
CA ARG A 4 17.53 6.04 -53.36
C ARG A 4 18.01 5.12 -52.25
N TYR A 5 17.81 3.83 -52.46
CA TYR A 5 18.36 2.63 -51.83
C TYR A 5 19.89 2.53 -51.94
N LEU A 6 20.52 1.81 -50.99
CA LEU A 6 21.63 0.90 -51.32
C LEU A 6 21.68 -0.27 -50.32
N ALA A 7 21.54 -1.47 -50.85
CA ALA A 7 21.80 -2.74 -50.20
C ALA A 7 23.22 -3.20 -50.58
N VAL A 8 23.93 -3.84 -49.64
CA VAL A 8 25.09 -4.69 -49.96
C VAL A 8 25.01 -5.98 -49.16
N ALA A 9 25.01 -7.07 -49.89
CA ALA A 9 25.08 -8.43 -49.41
C ALA A 9 26.55 -8.95 -49.57
N GLY A 10 26.89 -9.97 -48.79
CA GLY A 10 28.16 -10.75 -48.95
C GLY A 10 28.30 -11.73 -47.80
N ALA A 11 27.96 -12.90 -47.88
CA ALA A 11 28.37 -14.21 -48.33
C ALA A 11 29.50 -14.86 -47.51
N ALA A 12 29.13 -15.90 -46.81
CA ALA A 12 29.67 -17.26 -46.58
C ALA A 12 31.17 -17.54 -46.51
N ALA A 13 31.57 -18.36 -45.52
CA ALA A 13 32.45 -19.48 -45.71
C ALA A 13 32.34 -20.52 -44.57
N LEU A 14 32.06 -21.75 -45.00
CA LEU A 14 32.07 -23.03 -44.30
C LEU A 14 33.55 -23.44 -44.02
N SER A 15 33.79 -24.16 -42.91
CA SER A 15 34.90 -25.10 -42.79
C SER A 15 34.52 -26.23 -41.83
N LEU A 16 34.25 -27.40 -42.40
CA LEU A 16 34.25 -28.71 -41.76
C LEU A 16 35.69 -29.23 -41.67
N LEU A 17 36.03 -29.92 -40.60
CA LEU A 17 37.06 -30.96 -40.60
C LEU A 17 36.67 -32.10 -39.65
N LEU A 18 36.60 -33.30 -40.26
CA LEU A 18 36.39 -34.63 -39.69
C LEU A 18 37.72 -35.28 -39.32
N ALA A 19 37.58 -36.37 -38.62
CA ALA A 19 38.41 -37.58 -38.49
C ALA A 19 39.15 -37.70 -37.15
N ALA A 20 39.32 -38.86 -36.54
CA ALA A 20 39.16 -40.24 -37.00
C ALA A 20 39.14 -41.20 -35.79
N CYS A 21 38.63 -42.40 -36.06
CA CYS A 21 38.58 -43.61 -35.27
C CYS A 21 39.91 -44.21 -34.82
N GLY A 22 39.86 -44.99 -33.75
CA GLY A 22 40.87 -45.96 -33.37
C GLY A 22 40.27 -47.09 -32.51
N SER A 23 40.09 -48.25 -33.13
CA SER A 23 39.65 -49.53 -32.52
C SER A 23 40.83 -50.37 -32.05
N SER A 24 40.64 -51.14 -30.97
CA SER A 24 41.00 -52.58 -30.85
C SER A 24 40.76 -53.06 -29.42
N SER A 25 39.89 -53.94 -29.22
CA SER A 25 39.84 -55.39 -29.11
C SER A 25 40.35 -55.98 -27.79
N GLY A 26 39.44 -56.70 -27.13
CA GLY A 26 39.61 -58.04 -26.63
C GLY A 26 39.74 -58.25 -25.14
N GLY A 27 38.83 -59.06 -24.62
CA GLY A 27 39.03 -59.75 -23.33
C GLY A 27 37.77 -59.97 -22.49
N THR A 28 37.12 -61.11 -22.74
CA THR A 28 36.05 -61.74 -21.92
C THR A 28 36.54 -62.10 -20.51
N THR A 29 35.73 -61.87 -19.49
CA THR A 29 35.20 -62.94 -18.55
C THR A 29 34.29 -62.39 -17.49
N SER A 30 33.12 -62.97 -17.41
CA SER A 30 32.19 -63.37 -16.31
C SER A 30 32.11 -62.66 -14.97
N SER A 31 30.84 -62.29 -14.68
CA SER A 31 30.06 -62.54 -13.42
C SER A 31 30.34 -61.66 -12.19
N SER A 32 29.38 -60.78 -11.86
CA SER A 32 28.52 -60.90 -10.67
C SER A 32 27.69 -59.63 -10.54
N ALA A 33 26.38 -59.83 -10.35
CA ALA A 33 25.41 -58.82 -10.13
C ALA A 33 25.66 -58.08 -8.82
N ALA A 34 25.75 -56.73 -8.87
CA ALA A 34 25.54 -55.86 -7.74
C ALA A 34 24.61 -54.76 -8.20
N ALA A 35 23.47 -54.63 -7.50
CA ALA A 35 22.48 -53.61 -7.73
C ALA A 35 23.09 -52.20 -7.60
N PRO A 36 22.70 -51.24 -8.41
CA PRO A 36 23.08 -49.84 -8.20
C PRO A 36 22.27 -49.29 -7.07
N SER A 37 22.90 -49.02 -5.93
CA SER A 37 22.41 -48.14 -4.89
C SER A 37 22.22 -46.77 -5.53
N SER A 38 20.96 -46.35 -5.73
CA SER A 38 20.62 -44.99 -6.08
C SER A 38 20.98 -44.09 -4.88
N SER A 39 22.18 -43.56 -4.86
CA SER A 39 22.53 -42.42 -4.05
C SER A 39 21.71 -41.22 -4.56
N GLY A 40 20.54 -41.02 -3.96
CA GLY A 40 19.82 -39.77 -4.09
C GLY A 40 20.75 -38.67 -3.58
N SER A 41 21.33 -37.92 -4.52
CA SER A 41 21.94 -36.65 -4.19
C SER A 41 20.81 -35.74 -3.72
N SER A 42 20.53 -35.74 -2.42
CA SER A 42 19.89 -34.62 -1.77
C SER A 42 20.84 -33.46 -1.97
N SER A 43 20.57 -32.62 -2.95
CA SER A 43 21.14 -31.29 -3.00
C SER A 43 20.69 -30.58 -1.73
N SER A 44 21.50 -30.65 -0.70
CA SER A 44 21.40 -29.72 0.43
C SER A 44 21.55 -28.35 -0.16
N ALA A 45 20.44 -27.65 -0.36
CA ALA A 45 20.45 -26.23 -0.59
C ALA A 45 21.29 -25.63 0.54
N ALA A 46 22.38 -24.98 0.17
CA ALA A 46 23.23 -24.26 1.10
C ALA A 46 22.32 -23.38 1.97
N GLY A 47 22.45 -23.52 3.29
CA GLY A 47 21.62 -22.84 4.28
C GLY A 47 21.87 -21.33 4.30
N GLY A 48 21.41 -20.63 3.29
CA GLY A 48 21.04 -19.23 3.38
C GLY A 48 19.63 -19.18 3.92
N GLY A 49 19.44 -18.65 5.13
CA GLY A 49 18.13 -18.54 5.75
C GLY A 49 17.15 -17.85 4.79
N ALA A 50 15.90 -18.28 4.82
CA ALA A 50 14.86 -17.71 3.96
C ALA A 50 14.82 -16.18 4.08
N LYS A 51 14.86 -15.48 2.94
CA LYS A 51 14.87 -14.01 2.87
C LYS A 51 13.49 -13.50 2.44
N VAL A 52 13.01 -12.42 3.06
CA VAL A 52 11.79 -11.71 2.65
C VAL A 52 12.19 -10.41 1.94
N GLY A 53 11.67 -10.19 0.74
CA GLY A 53 11.75 -8.92 0.04
C GLY A 53 10.53 -8.07 0.33
N VAL A 54 10.71 -6.75 0.50
CA VAL A 54 9.62 -5.78 0.70
C VAL A 54 9.85 -4.58 -0.20
N ILE A 55 8.86 -4.23 -1.03
CA ILE A 55 8.88 -3.03 -1.86
C ILE A 55 7.79 -2.08 -1.38
N LEU A 56 8.20 -0.98 -0.76
CA LEU A 56 7.34 0.12 -0.35
C LEU A 56 7.18 1.13 -1.49
N PRO A 57 6.04 1.87 -1.56
CA PRO A 57 5.69 2.61 -2.77
C PRO A 57 6.48 3.91 -2.92
N ASP A 58 6.45 4.77 -1.90
CA ASP A 58 6.99 6.12 -1.95
C ASP A 58 7.16 6.71 -0.53
N THR A 59 7.43 8.01 -0.44
CA THR A 59 7.46 8.76 0.84
C THR A 59 6.54 9.98 0.83
N ALA A 60 5.89 10.25 -0.31
CA ALA A 60 5.09 11.44 -0.53
C ALA A 60 3.58 11.20 -0.29
N SER A 61 3.07 10.03 -0.67
CA SER A 61 1.65 9.68 -0.48
C SER A 61 1.26 9.55 0.99
N SER A 62 2.17 9.02 1.81
CA SER A 62 2.04 8.97 3.26
C SER A 62 3.41 8.79 3.91
N ALA A 63 3.66 9.51 5.00
CA ALA A 63 4.89 9.38 5.77
C ALA A 63 5.03 8.02 6.49
N ARG A 64 3.93 7.24 6.58
CA ARG A 64 3.92 5.93 7.25
C ARG A 64 4.95 4.97 6.68
N TRP A 65 5.13 4.97 5.35
CA TRP A 65 6.00 4.00 4.66
C TRP A 65 7.43 4.01 5.17
N ALA A 66 7.99 5.21 5.40
CA ALA A 66 9.35 5.37 5.93
C ALA A 66 9.40 5.35 7.47
N ASN A 67 8.41 5.98 8.12
CA ASN A 67 8.47 6.24 9.55
C ASN A 67 7.89 5.10 10.42
N ASN A 68 7.01 4.28 9.85
CA ASN A 68 6.29 3.22 10.57
C ASN A 68 6.49 1.86 9.92
N ASP A 69 6.07 1.68 8.65
CA ASP A 69 6.03 0.37 8.01
C ASP A 69 7.43 -0.26 7.89
N ALA A 70 8.40 0.47 7.34
CA ALA A 70 9.76 -0.05 7.16
C ALA A 70 10.41 -0.50 8.48
N PRO A 71 10.43 0.31 9.57
CA PRO A 71 11.01 -0.12 10.82
C PRO A 71 10.22 -1.26 11.49
N LEU A 72 8.88 -1.22 11.49
CA LEU A 72 8.05 -2.26 12.12
C LEU A 72 8.25 -3.62 11.45
N LEU A 73 8.26 -3.67 10.11
CA LEU A 73 8.51 -4.89 9.36
C LEU A 73 9.95 -5.39 9.59
N GLY A 74 10.94 -4.48 9.53
CA GLY A 74 12.35 -4.82 9.75
C GLY A 74 12.61 -5.40 11.14
N ASP A 75 12.03 -4.80 12.18
CA ASP A 75 12.15 -5.27 13.56
C ASP A 75 11.48 -6.64 13.75
N ALA A 76 10.31 -6.86 13.13
CA ALA A 76 9.63 -8.15 13.19
C ALA A 76 10.44 -9.27 12.51
N PHE A 77 10.98 -9.04 11.32
CA PHE A 77 11.83 -10.02 10.63
C PHE A 77 13.12 -10.30 11.41
N LYS A 78 13.76 -9.26 11.92
CA LYS A 78 14.96 -9.38 12.76
C LYS A 78 14.68 -10.19 14.04
N ALA A 79 13.58 -9.94 14.73
CA ALA A 79 13.18 -10.66 15.94
C ALA A 79 12.93 -12.14 15.65
N ALA A 80 12.43 -12.48 14.46
CA ALA A 80 12.21 -13.86 14.01
C ALA A 80 13.47 -14.54 13.43
N GLY A 81 14.61 -13.84 13.32
CA GLY A 81 15.82 -14.35 12.69
C GLY A 81 15.69 -14.57 11.18
N VAL A 82 14.75 -13.90 10.53
CA VAL A 82 14.52 -13.95 9.09
C VAL A 82 15.24 -12.78 8.41
N ALA A 83 16.07 -13.08 7.40
CA ALA A 83 16.70 -12.03 6.60
C ALA A 83 15.66 -11.24 5.82
N SER A 84 15.85 -9.93 5.68
CA SER A 84 14.93 -9.10 4.91
C SER A 84 15.67 -8.05 4.08
N ASP A 85 15.06 -7.67 2.94
CA ASP A 85 15.46 -6.53 2.12
C ASP A 85 14.23 -5.65 1.94
N ILE A 86 14.26 -4.47 2.58
CA ILE A 86 13.15 -3.52 2.57
C ILE A 86 13.58 -2.29 1.78
N GLN A 87 12.99 -2.09 0.62
CA GLN A 87 13.32 -1.00 -0.30
C GLN A 87 12.10 -0.13 -0.57
N ASN A 88 12.34 1.11 -0.99
CA ASN A 88 11.28 2.05 -1.34
C ASN A 88 11.45 2.48 -2.82
N ALA A 89 10.39 2.34 -3.60
CA ALA A 89 10.38 2.68 -5.02
C ALA A 89 10.45 4.20 -5.27
N GLY A 90 10.08 5.02 -4.28
CA GLY A 90 10.13 6.48 -4.39
C GLY A 90 9.11 7.07 -5.37
N GLY A 91 8.00 6.37 -5.63
CA GLY A 91 6.99 6.76 -6.60
C GLY A 91 7.36 6.47 -8.06
N ASP A 92 8.51 5.86 -8.30
CA ASP A 92 9.02 5.55 -9.64
C ASP A 92 8.71 4.09 -10.02
N LYS A 93 7.86 3.91 -11.04
CA LYS A 93 7.44 2.60 -11.54
C LYS A 93 8.61 1.80 -12.14
N THR A 94 9.59 2.48 -12.74
CA THR A 94 10.79 1.83 -13.29
C THR A 94 11.65 1.28 -12.15
N LYS A 95 11.83 2.06 -11.10
CA LYS A 95 12.53 1.61 -9.90
C LYS A 95 11.78 0.47 -9.21
N PHE A 96 10.43 0.54 -9.11
CA PHE A 96 9.61 -0.55 -8.58
C PHE A 96 9.86 -1.85 -9.36
N ALA A 97 9.80 -1.80 -10.68
CA ALA A 97 10.07 -2.95 -11.53
C ALA A 97 11.50 -3.49 -11.36
N SER A 98 12.50 -2.61 -11.26
CA SER A 98 13.90 -2.99 -11.04
C SER A 98 14.11 -3.65 -9.67
N LEU A 99 13.49 -3.14 -8.61
CA LEU A 99 13.53 -3.73 -7.28
C LEU A 99 12.85 -5.12 -7.26
N CYS A 100 11.73 -5.26 -7.97
CA CYS A 100 11.06 -6.55 -8.14
C CYS A 100 12.00 -7.57 -8.81
N ASP A 101 12.61 -7.20 -9.94
CA ASP A 101 13.53 -8.07 -10.67
C ASP A 101 14.77 -8.43 -9.83
N GLN A 102 15.30 -7.47 -9.07
CA GLN A 102 16.42 -7.68 -8.16
C GLN A 102 16.06 -8.70 -7.08
N MET A 103 14.97 -8.48 -6.33
CA MET A 103 14.58 -9.37 -5.23
C MET A 103 14.24 -10.78 -5.70
N ILE A 104 13.60 -10.92 -6.88
CA ILE A 104 13.36 -12.20 -7.51
C ILE A 104 14.70 -12.87 -7.88
N GLY A 105 15.63 -12.13 -8.47
CA GLY A 105 16.97 -12.63 -8.84
C GLY A 105 17.83 -13.02 -7.64
N GLU A 106 17.64 -12.38 -6.50
CA GLU A 106 18.27 -12.73 -5.21
C GLU A 106 17.64 -13.97 -4.54
N GLY A 107 16.54 -14.48 -5.09
CA GLY A 107 15.88 -15.69 -4.60
C GLY A 107 15.17 -15.49 -3.26
N VAL A 108 14.48 -14.37 -3.06
CA VAL A 108 13.64 -14.19 -1.85
C VAL A 108 12.59 -15.30 -1.78
N ALA A 109 12.32 -15.79 -0.58
CA ALA A 109 11.31 -16.82 -0.35
C ALA A 109 9.87 -16.25 -0.44
N VAL A 110 9.72 -14.99 -0.03
CA VAL A 110 8.45 -14.24 -0.07
C VAL A 110 8.75 -12.83 -0.55
N LEU A 111 7.87 -12.29 -1.37
CA LEU A 111 7.93 -10.90 -1.82
C LEU A 111 6.65 -10.17 -1.37
N MET A 112 6.81 -9.17 -0.51
CA MET A 112 5.73 -8.26 -0.10
C MET A 112 5.81 -7.00 -0.95
N ILE A 113 4.69 -6.56 -1.50
CA ILE A 113 4.65 -5.33 -2.31
C ILE A 113 3.53 -4.39 -1.87
N VAL A 114 3.83 -3.09 -1.91
CA VAL A 114 2.83 -2.02 -1.99
C VAL A 114 2.93 -1.44 -3.39
N ASN A 115 2.00 -1.78 -4.25
CA ASN A 115 2.04 -1.36 -5.65
C ASN A 115 1.87 0.16 -5.81
N LEU A 116 2.43 0.73 -6.88
CA LEU A 116 2.19 2.12 -7.30
C LEU A 116 0.93 2.24 -8.15
N ASP A 117 0.64 1.18 -8.89
CA ASP A 117 -0.61 0.90 -9.58
C ASP A 117 -0.74 -0.61 -9.82
N SER A 118 -1.94 -1.04 -10.18
CA SER A 118 -2.22 -2.46 -10.41
C SER A 118 -1.42 -3.07 -11.56
N ASP A 119 -1.07 -2.31 -12.60
CA ASP A 119 -0.35 -2.88 -13.74
C ASP A 119 1.12 -3.18 -13.37
N SER A 120 1.79 -2.27 -12.64
CA SER A 120 3.16 -2.50 -12.16
C SER A 120 3.22 -3.63 -11.11
N GLY A 121 2.23 -3.69 -10.21
CA GLY A 121 2.11 -4.77 -9.23
C GLY A 121 1.90 -6.13 -9.91
N ALA A 122 0.93 -6.23 -10.82
CA ALA A 122 0.61 -7.48 -11.54
C ALA A 122 1.79 -8.01 -12.37
N ALA A 123 2.59 -7.12 -12.98
CA ALA A 123 3.80 -7.49 -13.69
C ALA A 123 4.83 -8.11 -12.73
N CYS A 124 5.03 -7.51 -11.55
CA CYS A 124 5.93 -8.03 -10.53
C CYS A 124 5.47 -9.41 -10.01
N GLU A 125 4.19 -9.54 -9.62
CA GLU A 125 3.63 -10.78 -9.11
C GLU A 125 3.67 -11.91 -10.14
N THR A 126 3.46 -11.61 -11.42
CA THR A 126 3.57 -12.60 -12.51
C THR A 126 4.98 -13.16 -12.60
N LYS A 127 6.00 -12.30 -12.50
CA LYS A 127 7.41 -12.71 -12.50
C LYS A 127 7.75 -13.54 -11.25
N ALA A 128 7.29 -13.13 -10.08
CA ALA A 128 7.50 -13.83 -8.82
C ALA A 128 6.85 -15.24 -8.86
N ALA A 129 5.62 -15.33 -9.35
CA ALA A 129 4.89 -16.60 -9.48
C ALA A 129 5.59 -17.57 -10.45
N ALA A 130 6.19 -17.07 -11.55
CA ALA A 130 6.97 -17.88 -12.50
C ALA A 130 8.22 -18.51 -11.85
N GLN A 131 8.72 -17.95 -10.73
CA GLN A 131 9.82 -18.49 -9.94
C GLN A 131 9.34 -19.24 -8.68
N GLY A 132 8.04 -19.43 -8.52
CA GLY A 132 7.45 -20.10 -7.34
C GLY A 132 7.47 -19.26 -6.06
N ILE A 133 7.81 -17.98 -6.15
CA ILE A 133 7.86 -17.05 -5.02
C ILE A 133 6.42 -16.64 -4.64
N LYS A 134 6.08 -16.76 -3.36
CA LYS A 134 4.79 -16.28 -2.84
C LYS A 134 4.81 -14.77 -2.71
N THR A 135 3.71 -14.12 -3.11
CA THR A 135 3.55 -12.68 -3.01
C THR A 135 2.50 -12.32 -1.96
N ILE A 136 2.75 -11.25 -1.23
CA ILE A 136 1.80 -10.62 -0.31
C ILE A 136 1.58 -9.19 -0.78
N ASP A 137 0.36 -8.88 -1.18
CA ASP A 137 -0.09 -7.50 -1.31
C ASP A 137 -0.23 -6.90 0.09
N TYR A 138 0.62 -5.94 0.41
CA TYR A 138 0.62 -5.24 1.68
C TYR A 138 -0.05 -3.88 1.51
N ASP A 139 -1.11 -3.61 2.27
CA ASP A 139 -1.97 -2.43 2.23
C ASP A 139 -2.77 -2.27 0.91
N ARG A 140 -2.17 -2.41 -0.26
CA ARG A 140 -2.81 -2.16 -1.57
C ARG A 140 -2.98 -3.44 -2.38
N LEU A 141 -4.24 -3.82 -2.66
CA LEU A 141 -4.53 -4.97 -3.53
C LEU A 141 -4.19 -4.65 -4.98
N THR A 142 -3.42 -5.52 -5.60
CA THR A 142 -3.05 -5.48 -7.02
C THR A 142 -4.15 -6.10 -7.88
N LEU A 143 -4.98 -5.26 -8.50
CA LEU A 143 -6.06 -5.75 -9.37
C LEU A 143 -5.50 -6.37 -10.66
N GLY A 144 -5.95 -7.56 -10.99
CA GLY A 144 -5.47 -8.32 -12.15
C GLY A 144 -4.14 -9.02 -11.91
N GLY A 145 -3.64 -9.01 -10.68
CA GLY A 145 -2.43 -9.69 -10.27
C GLY A 145 -2.61 -11.16 -9.91
N ASN A 146 -1.59 -11.71 -9.29
CA ASN A 146 -1.55 -13.09 -8.79
C ASN A 146 -1.09 -13.13 -7.33
N ALA A 147 -1.44 -12.11 -6.53
CA ALA A 147 -1.11 -12.09 -5.11
C ALA A 147 -1.52 -13.40 -4.45
N SER A 148 -0.60 -14.02 -3.72
CA SER A 148 -0.90 -15.23 -2.96
C SER A 148 -1.76 -14.89 -1.74
N TYR A 149 -1.55 -13.69 -1.18
CA TYR A 149 -2.23 -13.17 0.00
C TYR A 149 -2.36 -11.65 -0.06
N TYR A 150 -3.33 -11.12 0.67
CA TYR A 150 -3.54 -9.69 0.86
C TYR A 150 -3.69 -9.38 2.34
N VAL A 151 -2.97 -8.37 2.85
CA VAL A 151 -3.08 -7.88 4.22
C VAL A 151 -3.30 -6.37 4.19
N SER A 152 -4.41 -5.91 4.74
CA SER A 152 -4.81 -4.51 4.75
C SER A 152 -5.85 -4.23 5.81
N PHE A 153 -6.40 -3.03 5.79
CA PHE A 153 -7.64 -2.68 6.48
C PHE A 153 -8.86 -2.91 5.58
N ASP A 154 -10.05 -3.03 6.17
CA ASP A 154 -11.30 -2.97 5.41
C ASP A 154 -11.49 -1.55 4.84
N ASN A 155 -11.11 -1.37 3.58
CA ASN A 155 -11.06 -0.07 2.94
C ASN A 155 -12.45 0.55 2.71
N VAL A 156 -13.50 -0.28 2.52
CA VAL A 156 -14.87 0.22 2.46
C VAL A 156 -15.33 0.70 3.84
N ALA A 157 -14.95 -0.02 4.91
CA ALA A 157 -15.21 0.41 6.28
C ALA A 157 -14.46 1.70 6.63
N VAL A 158 -13.22 1.88 6.14
CA VAL A 158 -12.47 3.16 6.27
C VAL A 158 -13.28 4.31 5.69
N GLY A 159 -13.67 4.22 4.42
CA GLY A 159 -14.47 5.25 3.76
C GLY A 159 -15.82 5.46 4.44
N THR A 160 -16.48 4.39 4.88
CA THR A 160 -17.74 4.48 5.63
C THR A 160 -17.57 5.25 6.95
N ALA A 161 -16.45 5.04 7.65
CA ALA A 161 -16.13 5.78 8.88
C ALA A 161 -15.89 7.27 8.60
N GLN A 162 -15.18 7.62 7.49
CA GLN A 162 -15.02 9.00 7.05
C GLN A 162 -16.36 9.67 6.76
N GLY A 163 -17.15 9.07 5.86
CA GLY A 163 -18.45 9.64 5.47
C GLY A 163 -19.42 9.81 6.64
N LYS A 164 -19.53 8.81 7.53
CA LYS A 164 -20.35 8.92 8.76
C LYS A 164 -19.79 9.99 9.70
N GLY A 165 -18.46 10.10 9.81
CA GLY A 165 -17.80 11.12 10.61
C GLY A 165 -18.10 12.52 10.08
N LEU A 166 -17.99 12.73 8.77
CA LEU A 166 -18.34 14.00 8.13
C LEU A 166 -19.81 14.38 8.38
N VAL A 167 -20.72 13.43 8.18
CA VAL A 167 -22.16 13.63 8.45
C VAL A 167 -22.39 14.06 9.90
N LYS A 168 -21.78 13.37 10.87
CA LYS A 168 -21.87 13.74 12.30
C LYS A 168 -21.42 15.19 12.53
N CYS A 169 -20.32 15.62 11.93
CA CYS A 169 -19.80 16.98 12.12
C CYS A 169 -20.67 18.05 11.42
N MET A 170 -21.17 17.76 10.22
CA MET A 170 -22.10 18.67 9.54
C MET A 170 -23.37 18.87 10.35
N GLN A 171 -23.95 17.80 10.88
CA GLN A 171 -25.14 17.86 11.74
C GLN A 171 -24.87 18.61 13.04
N ALA A 172 -23.71 18.40 13.68
CA ALA A 172 -23.30 19.15 14.86
C ALA A 172 -23.19 20.66 14.60
N ASN A 173 -22.86 21.06 13.36
CA ASN A 173 -22.85 22.46 12.90
C ASN A 173 -24.24 22.94 12.42
N GLY A 174 -25.33 22.21 12.70
CA GLY A 174 -26.68 22.55 12.28
C GLY A 174 -26.97 22.42 10.78
N LYS A 175 -26.07 21.74 10.04
CA LYS A 175 -26.25 21.49 8.61
C LYS A 175 -26.78 20.08 8.40
N THR A 176 -28.07 19.94 8.17
CA THR A 176 -28.76 18.64 7.96
C THR A 176 -28.88 18.25 6.49
N THR A 177 -28.63 19.18 5.56
CA THR A 177 -28.59 19.00 4.11
C THR A 177 -27.58 19.97 3.50
N GLY A 178 -27.23 19.77 2.25
CA GLY A 178 -26.39 20.72 1.50
C GLY A 178 -25.34 20.07 0.63
N PRO A 179 -24.55 20.90 -0.07
CA PRO A 179 -23.52 20.45 -0.99
C PRO A 179 -22.25 20.00 -0.25
N VAL A 180 -21.72 18.85 -0.64
CA VAL A 180 -20.46 18.28 -0.14
C VAL A 180 -19.47 18.15 -1.30
N ALA A 181 -18.21 18.41 -1.00
CA ALA A 181 -17.10 18.11 -1.90
C ALA A 181 -16.40 16.81 -1.52
N LEU A 182 -16.02 16.03 -2.52
CA LEU A 182 -15.16 14.86 -2.36
C LEU A 182 -13.80 15.15 -2.99
N LEU A 183 -12.73 15.09 -2.19
CA LEU A 183 -11.35 15.15 -2.65
C LEU A 183 -10.73 13.77 -2.45
N ASN A 184 -10.83 12.94 -3.48
CA ASN A 184 -10.46 11.52 -3.44
C ASN A 184 -8.94 11.34 -3.55
N GLY A 185 -8.48 10.14 -3.18
CA GLY A 185 -7.10 9.72 -3.37
C GLY A 185 -6.72 9.49 -4.84
N SER A 186 -5.57 8.85 -5.06
CA SER A 186 -5.06 8.56 -6.40
C SER A 186 -6.00 7.63 -7.17
N PRO A 187 -6.34 7.95 -8.42
CA PRO A 187 -7.22 7.10 -9.24
C PRO A 187 -6.56 5.77 -9.64
N THR A 188 -5.24 5.63 -9.45
CA THR A 188 -4.51 4.39 -9.74
C THR A 188 -4.41 3.45 -8.53
N ASP A 189 -4.90 3.89 -7.37
CA ASP A 189 -4.91 3.13 -6.13
C ASP A 189 -6.32 2.56 -5.88
N ASN A 190 -6.42 1.23 -5.81
CA ASN A 190 -7.69 0.55 -5.54
C ASN A 190 -8.27 0.94 -4.18
N ASN A 191 -7.44 1.20 -3.17
CA ASN A 191 -7.91 1.62 -1.85
C ASN A 191 -8.70 2.93 -1.94
N ALA A 192 -8.22 3.91 -2.75
CA ALA A 192 -8.92 5.17 -2.96
C ALA A 192 -10.33 4.97 -3.55
N THR A 193 -10.49 3.99 -4.45
CA THR A 193 -11.80 3.61 -5.00
C THR A 193 -12.71 3.03 -3.92
N LEU A 194 -12.19 2.17 -3.05
CA LEU A 194 -12.94 1.54 -1.96
C LEU A 194 -13.31 2.55 -0.86
N PHE A 195 -12.39 3.48 -0.53
CA PHE A 195 -12.72 4.60 0.39
C PHE A 195 -13.86 5.43 -0.17
N LYS A 196 -13.76 5.81 -1.46
CA LYS A 196 -14.82 6.58 -2.13
C LYS A 196 -16.16 5.85 -2.06
N GLN A 197 -16.19 4.57 -2.36
CA GLN A 197 -17.41 3.76 -2.24
C GLN A 197 -18.04 3.88 -0.84
N GLY A 198 -17.22 3.82 0.21
CA GLY A 198 -17.68 3.89 1.58
C GLY A 198 -18.24 5.26 1.97
N TYR A 199 -17.45 6.35 1.77
CA TYR A 199 -17.88 7.69 2.19
C TYR A 199 -18.99 8.25 1.31
N GLU A 200 -18.96 8.01 0.00
CA GLU A 200 -20.03 8.45 -0.90
C GLU A 200 -21.38 7.82 -0.52
N ALA A 201 -21.40 6.51 -0.25
CA ALA A 201 -22.59 5.81 0.18
C ALA A 201 -23.15 6.40 1.50
N ALA A 202 -22.28 6.65 2.49
CA ALA A 202 -22.69 7.19 3.79
C ALA A 202 -23.22 8.63 3.69
N ILE A 203 -22.57 9.48 2.89
CA ILE A 203 -22.97 10.88 2.68
C ILE A 203 -24.31 10.96 1.95
N ARG A 204 -24.49 10.17 0.88
CA ARG A 204 -25.76 10.12 0.13
C ARG A 204 -26.91 9.55 0.97
N ALA A 205 -26.66 8.49 1.74
CA ALA A 205 -27.65 7.88 2.61
C ALA A 205 -28.17 8.86 3.68
N ALA A 206 -27.35 9.83 4.09
CA ALA A 206 -27.70 10.88 5.03
C ALA A 206 -28.41 12.10 4.38
N GLY A 207 -28.66 12.08 3.05
CA GLY A 207 -29.43 13.11 2.34
C GLY A 207 -28.60 14.30 1.84
N TYR A 208 -27.27 14.22 1.85
CA TYR A 208 -26.42 15.29 1.31
C TYR A 208 -26.16 15.08 -0.19
N SER A 209 -25.98 16.19 -0.92
CA SER A 209 -25.67 16.18 -2.34
C SER A 209 -24.17 16.37 -2.58
N ILE A 210 -23.56 15.45 -3.34
CA ILE A 210 -22.19 15.59 -3.77
C ILE A 210 -22.18 16.46 -5.04
N THR A 211 -21.60 17.66 -4.95
CA THR A 211 -21.61 18.65 -6.02
C THR A 211 -20.22 18.91 -6.63
N ALA A 212 -19.17 18.44 -5.98
CA ALA A 212 -17.81 18.46 -6.48
C ALA A 212 -17.13 17.15 -6.11
N ASP A 213 -16.44 16.54 -7.07
CA ASP A 213 -15.86 15.20 -6.95
C ASP A 213 -14.61 15.14 -7.84
N GLN A 214 -13.42 15.13 -7.22
CA GLN A 214 -12.14 15.11 -7.92
C GLN A 214 -11.17 14.18 -7.23
N SER A 215 -10.36 13.47 -8.03
CA SER A 215 -9.26 12.65 -7.54
C SER A 215 -7.94 13.40 -7.59
N VAL A 216 -7.05 13.09 -6.65
CA VAL A 216 -5.71 13.68 -6.56
C VAL A 216 -4.69 12.64 -7.04
N PRO A 217 -4.10 12.81 -8.25
CA PRO A 217 -3.09 11.91 -8.75
C PRO A 217 -1.92 11.78 -7.77
N ASP A 218 -1.46 10.54 -7.58
CA ASP A 218 -0.30 10.18 -6.76
C ASP A 218 -0.42 10.56 -5.28
N TRP A 219 -1.64 10.86 -4.80
CA TRP A 219 -1.89 11.38 -3.44
C TRP A 219 -1.12 12.67 -3.13
N ASP A 220 -0.76 13.45 -4.15
CA ASP A 220 0.09 14.64 -4.07
C ASP A 220 -0.62 15.81 -3.36
N ASN A 221 -0.16 16.15 -2.16
CA ASN A 221 -0.76 17.21 -1.34
C ASN A 221 -0.70 18.60 -2.00
N THR A 222 0.29 18.85 -2.85
CA THR A 222 0.41 20.13 -3.60
C THR A 222 -0.65 20.19 -4.68
N LYS A 223 -0.82 19.11 -5.44
CA LYS A 223 -1.91 18.99 -6.42
C LYS A 223 -3.28 19.10 -5.73
N ALA A 224 -3.44 18.49 -4.55
CA ALA A 224 -4.67 18.56 -3.77
C ALA A 224 -5.11 19.99 -3.47
N GLY A 225 -4.18 20.85 -3.03
CA GLY A 225 -4.44 22.25 -2.77
C GLY A 225 -4.95 22.98 -4.02
N THR A 226 -4.30 22.78 -5.16
CA THR A 226 -4.71 23.38 -6.45
C THR A 226 -6.08 22.86 -6.90
N ILE A 227 -6.31 21.55 -6.84
CA ILE A 227 -7.58 20.93 -7.24
C ILE A 227 -8.71 21.45 -6.36
N PHE A 228 -8.52 21.47 -5.04
CA PHE A 228 -9.55 21.93 -4.13
C PHE A 228 -9.83 23.44 -4.29
N GLU A 229 -8.82 24.27 -4.51
CA GLU A 229 -9.01 25.71 -4.77
C GLU A 229 -9.88 25.94 -6.03
N GLN A 230 -9.71 25.14 -7.09
CA GLN A 230 -10.55 25.17 -8.28
C GLN A 230 -12.00 24.72 -7.97
N MET A 231 -12.16 23.60 -7.21
CA MET A 231 -13.48 23.13 -6.78
C MET A 231 -14.21 24.19 -5.94
N PHE A 232 -13.50 24.80 -5.00
CA PHE A 232 -14.01 25.82 -4.10
C PHE A 232 -14.45 27.08 -4.85
N THR A 233 -13.64 27.56 -5.77
CA THR A 233 -13.93 28.72 -6.61
C THR A 233 -15.14 28.46 -7.51
N LYS A 234 -15.20 27.29 -8.18
CA LYS A 234 -16.32 26.90 -9.05
C LYS A 234 -17.65 26.81 -8.29
N ALA A 235 -17.60 26.40 -7.02
CA ALA A 235 -18.77 26.32 -6.14
C ALA A 235 -19.08 27.65 -5.42
N ASN A 236 -18.35 28.74 -5.67
CA ASN A 236 -18.41 29.99 -4.92
C ASN A 236 -18.31 29.77 -3.39
N GLY A 237 -17.50 28.81 -2.97
CA GLY A 237 -17.31 28.46 -1.55
C GLY A 237 -18.50 27.76 -0.89
N ASN A 238 -19.50 27.36 -1.66
CA ASN A 238 -20.75 26.82 -1.14
C ASN A 238 -20.62 25.30 -0.88
N PHE A 239 -19.94 24.93 0.21
CA PHE A 239 -19.90 23.55 0.73
C PHE A 239 -20.32 23.55 2.21
N VAL A 240 -21.03 22.51 2.65
CA VAL A 240 -21.35 22.28 4.05
C VAL A 240 -20.37 21.30 4.70
N GLY A 241 -19.56 20.59 3.90
CA GLY A 241 -18.53 19.67 4.33
C GLY A 241 -17.62 19.25 3.17
N VAL A 242 -16.42 18.78 3.48
CA VAL A 242 -15.44 18.25 2.53
C VAL A 242 -14.95 16.89 3.03
N ASP A 243 -15.20 15.84 2.25
CA ASP A 243 -14.54 14.56 2.47
C ASP A 243 -13.20 14.58 1.76
N ALA A 244 -12.12 14.58 2.54
CA ALA A 244 -10.75 14.46 2.07
C ALA A 244 -10.23 13.07 2.42
N ALA A 245 -9.79 12.31 1.43
CA ALA A 245 -9.53 10.89 1.55
C ALA A 245 -8.38 10.52 2.50
N ASN A 246 -7.46 11.46 2.82
CA ASN A 246 -6.47 11.29 3.89
C ASN A 246 -6.11 12.63 4.55
N ASP A 247 -5.31 12.60 5.63
CA ASP A 247 -4.91 13.78 6.40
C ASP A 247 -4.05 14.76 5.60
N GLY A 248 -3.24 14.27 4.66
CA GLY A 248 -2.44 15.12 3.79
C GLY A 248 -3.32 15.97 2.87
N LEU A 249 -4.30 15.33 2.22
CA LEU A 249 -5.31 16.01 1.41
C LEU A 249 -6.19 16.92 2.29
N GLY A 250 -6.56 16.45 3.48
CA GLY A 250 -7.31 17.24 4.47
C GLY A 250 -6.57 18.51 4.88
N GLY A 251 -5.26 18.42 5.12
CA GLY A 251 -4.41 19.56 5.40
C GLY A 251 -4.36 20.59 4.25
N ALA A 252 -4.30 20.11 3.01
CA ALA A 252 -4.36 20.98 1.82
C ALA A 252 -5.73 21.69 1.70
N VAL A 253 -6.83 20.99 1.97
CA VAL A 253 -8.18 21.57 2.05
C VAL A 253 -8.24 22.65 3.13
N ILE A 254 -7.77 22.34 4.34
CA ILE A 254 -7.77 23.26 5.49
C ILE A 254 -6.98 24.53 5.16
N ALA A 255 -5.85 24.42 4.45
CA ALA A 255 -5.05 25.58 4.04
C ALA A 255 -5.84 26.53 3.09
N VAL A 256 -6.59 25.96 2.14
CA VAL A 256 -7.48 26.77 1.26
C VAL A 256 -8.63 27.40 2.06
N LEU A 257 -9.25 26.64 2.96
CA LEU A 257 -10.32 27.16 3.82
C LEU A 257 -9.81 28.25 4.77
N ALA A 258 -8.57 28.15 5.26
CA ALA A 258 -7.97 29.16 6.12
C ALA A 258 -7.77 30.51 5.41
N LYS A 259 -7.30 30.50 4.14
CA LYS A 259 -7.20 31.70 3.30
C LYS A 259 -8.56 32.42 3.18
N ASN A 260 -9.66 31.65 3.20
CA ASN A 260 -11.01 32.15 3.11
C ASN A 260 -11.70 32.36 4.47
N LYS A 261 -10.98 32.23 5.60
CA LYS A 261 -11.50 32.34 6.97
C LYS A 261 -12.62 31.34 7.30
N LEU A 262 -12.56 30.14 6.70
CA LEU A 262 -13.54 29.07 6.80
C LEU A 262 -12.96 27.78 7.46
N ALA A 263 -11.66 27.73 7.79
CA ALA A 263 -11.09 26.62 8.54
C ALA A 263 -11.83 26.45 9.90
N GLY A 264 -12.19 25.21 10.22
CA GLY A 264 -13.01 24.88 11.39
C GLY A 264 -14.50 25.21 11.28
N LYS A 265 -14.95 25.94 10.24
CA LYS A 265 -16.37 26.23 9.98
C LYS A 265 -16.99 25.25 8.97
N ILE A 266 -16.22 24.80 8.02
CA ILE A 266 -16.59 23.73 7.10
C ILE A 266 -15.85 22.48 7.57
N PRO A 267 -16.55 21.43 8.02
CA PRO A 267 -15.94 20.18 8.45
C PRO A 267 -15.14 19.53 7.32
N VAL A 268 -13.94 19.04 7.66
CA VAL A 268 -13.04 18.31 6.77
C VAL A 268 -12.69 16.97 7.41
N THR A 269 -12.70 15.89 6.64
CA THR A 269 -12.25 14.57 7.10
C THR A 269 -10.78 14.33 6.80
N GLY A 270 -10.27 13.23 7.30
CA GLY A 270 -8.96 12.67 6.97
C GLY A 270 -8.88 11.19 7.28
N GLN A 271 -7.73 10.61 7.03
CA GLN A 271 -7.36 9.23 7.31
C GLN A 271 -5.85 9.17 7.57
N ASP A 272 -5.40 8.14 8.24
CA ASP A 272 -4.04 7.76 8.65
C ASP A 272 -3.63 8.25 10.04
N ALA A 273 -4.41 9.13 10.68
CA ALA A 273 -4.11 9.68 12.02
C ALA A 273 -2.67 10.21 12.13
N THR A 274 -2.22 10.93 11.09
CA THR A 274 -0.89 11.55 11.10
C THR A 274 -0.76 12.56 12.25
N ASP A 275 0.46 12.85 12.70
CA ASP A 275 0.66 13.83 13.77
C ASP A 275 -0.02 15.17 13.43
N THR A 276 0.13 15.66 12.18
CA THR A 276 -0.54 16.88 11.71
C THR A 276 -2.06 16.73 11.64
N GLY A 277 -2.57 15.58 11.17
CA GLY A 277 -4.01 15.29 11.14
C GLY A 277 -4.61 15.30 12.54
N LEU A 278 -3.96 14.62 13.51
CA LEU A 278 -4.38 14.60 14.92
C LEU A 278 -4.31 16.00 15.56
N GLN A 279 -3.30 16.81 15.25
CA GLN A 279 -3.23 18.20 15.67
C GLN A 279 -4.39 19.03 15.11
N ASN A 280 -4.72 18.86 13.83
CA ASN A 280 -5.88 19.52 13.21
C ASN A 280 -7.20 19.08 13.84
N VAL A 281 -7.34 17.81 14.21
CA VAL A 281 -8.51 17.28 14.93
C VAL A 281 -8.60 17.89 16.33
N LEU A 282 -7.50 17.98 17.05
CA LEU A 282 -7.45 18.63 18.38
C LEU A 282 -7.84 20.10 18.32
N LEU A 283 -7.40 20.83 17.28
CA LEU A 283 -7.71 22.24 17.06
C LEU A 283 -9.10 22.47 16.46
N GLY A 284 -9.79 21.40 16.00
CA GLY A 284 -11.10 21.47 15.35
C GLY A 284 -11.09 22.05 13.93
N THR A 285 -9.92 22.16 13.29
CA THR A 285 -9.79 22.53 11.87
C THR A 285 -10.05 21.34 10.95
N GLN A 286 -9.78 20.12 11.43
CA GLN A 286 -10.23 18.85 10.87
C GLN A 286 -11.26 18.24 11.83
N CYS A 287 -12.36 17.74 11.28
CA CYS A 287 -13.44 17.17 12.08
C CYS A 287 -13.07 15.83 12.72
N MET A 288 -12.42 14.98 11.95
CA MET A 288 -12.07 13.64 12.35
C MET A 288 -10.97 13.09 11.43
N THR A 289 -10.31 12.03 11.87
CA THR A 289 -9.48 11.18 11.02
C THR A 289 -9.86 9.72 11.23
N VAL A 290 -9.48 8.84 10.31
CA VAL A 290 -9.58 7.39 10.51
C VAL A 290 -8.22 6.85 10.87
N TYR A 291 -8.12 6.22 12.03
CA TYR A 291 -6.93 5.55 12.50
C TYR A 291 -6.89 4.12 11.95
N LYS A 292 -5.82 3.86 11.25
CA LYS A 292 -5.37 2.53 10.86
C LYS A 292 -4.17 2.18 11.74
N ALA A 293 -4.32 1.20 12.62
CA ALA A 293 -3.24 0.79 13.54
C ALA A 293 -2.13 0.07 12.74
N ILE A 294 -1.22 0.83 12.11
CA ILE A 294 -0.16 0.35 11.21
C ILE A 294 0.66 -0.79 11.83
N LYS A 295 0.92 -0.70 13.14
CA LYS A 295 1.62 -1.77 13.83
C LYS A 295 0.89 -3.11 13.71
N LYS A 296 -0.44 -3.13 13.82
CA LYS A 296 -1.22 -4.38 13.69
C LYS A 296 -1.16 -4.93 12.27
N GLU A 297 -1.15 -4.06 11.27
CA GLU A 297 -0.99 -4.45 9.87
C GLU A 297 0.41 -5.02 9.60
N ALA A 298 1.45 -4.32 10.06
CA ALA A 298 2.84 -4.78 9.93
C ALA A 298 3.09 -6.09 10.69
N ASP A 299 2.57 -6.22 11.92
CA ASP A 299 2.65 -7.47 12.71
C ASP A 299 1.97 -8.64 11.98
N ALA A 300 0.77 -8.42 11.44
CA ALA A 300 0.02 -9.45 10.72
C ALA A 300 0.72 -9.87 9.41
N ALA A 301 1.18 -8.90 8.63
CA ALA A 301 1.85 -9.15 7.35
C ALA A 301 3.24 -9.79 7.55
N SER A 302 4.01 -9.33 8.54
CA SER A 302 5.31 -9.94 8.85
C SER A 302 5.16 -11.36 9.39
N ALA A 303 4.19 -11.63 10.27
CA ALA A 303 3.92 -12.98 10.77
C ALA A 303 3.54 -13.94 9.62
N LEU A 304 2.72 -13.49 8.67
CA LEU A 304 2.39 -14.24 7.47
C LEU A 304 3.63 -14.50 6.61
N ALA A 305 4.43 -13.46 6.33
CA ALA A 305 5.63 -13.56 5.51
C ALA A 305 6.67 -14.50 6.15
N ILE A 306 6.88 -14.42 7.48
CA ILE A 306 7.79 -15.29 8.22
C ILE A 306 7.34 -16.75 8.12
N SER A 307 6.03 -17.02 8.33
CA SER A 307 5.49 -18.38 8.22
C SER A 307 5.73 -18.98 6.85
N LEU A 308 5.42 -18.21 5.79
CA LEU A 308 5.62 -18.63 4.40
C LEU A 308 7.11 -18.81 4.05
N ALA A 309 7.98 -17.91 4.51
CA ALA A 309 9.42 -18.00 4.28
C ALA A 309 10.04 -19.25 4.95
N GLN A 310 9.49 -19.69 6.05
CA GLN A 310 9.85 -20.93 6.74
C GLN A 310 9.21 -22.19 6.13
N GLY A 311 8.43 -22.05 5.05
CA GLY A 311 7.74 -23.17 4.41
C GLY A 311 6.47 -23.63 5.13
N ASN A 312 5.95 -22.85 6.08
CA ASN A 312 4.76 -23.19 6.85
C ASN A 312 3.49 -22.60 6.19
N ALA A 313 2.34 -23.17 6.54
CA ALA A 313 1.05 -22.58 6.21
C ALA A 313 0.79 -21.30 7.04
N PRO A 314 -0.10 -20.40 6.60
CA PRO A 314 -0.53 -19.26 7.40
C PRO A 314 -1.06 -19.71 8.77
N THR A 315 -0.61 -19.05 9.84
CA THR A 315 -1.05 -19.33 11.20
C THR A 315 -2.33 -18.61 11.58
N THR A 316 -2.68 -17.55 10.85
CA THR A 316 -3.87 -16.71 11.05
C THR A 316 -4.98 -17.19 10.12
N GLN A 317 -6.22 -17.22 10.63
CA GLN A 317 -7.39 -17.46 9.80
C GLN A 317 -7.59 -16.31 8.83
N LEU A 318 -7.62 -16.62 7.53
CA LEU A 318 -7.82 -15.64 6.47
C LEU A 318 -9.28 -15.69 6.00
N GLY A 319 -9.82 -14.52 5.69
CA GLY A 319 -10.97 -14.36 4.83
C GLY A 319 -10.57 -14.33 3.36
N SER A 320 -11.39 -13.72 2.50
CA SER A 320 -11.03 -13.45 1.12
C SER A 320 -11.57 -12.11 0.65
N VAL A 321 -10.88 -11.53 -0.34
CA VAL A 321 -11.32 -10.33 -1.05
C VAL A 321 -11.38 -10.67 -2.54
N LYS A 322 -12.43 -10.22 -3.21
CA LYS A 322 -12.58 -10.40 -4.66
C LYS A 322 -11.76 -9.36 -5.41
N ASP A 323 -10.83 -9.81 -6.23
CA ASP A 323 -10.21 -8.96 -7.25
C ASP A 323 -11.26 -8.59 -8.30
N SER A 324 -11.62 -7.33 -8.36
CA SER A 324 -12.68 -6.83 -9.25
C SER A 324 -12.32 -6.91 -10.73
N LYS A 325 -11.04 -6.98 -11.09
CA LYS A 325 -10.56 -7.08 -12.47
C LYS A 325 -10.60 -8.53 -12.99
N THR A 326 -10.29 -9.50 -12.14
CA THR A 326 -10.26 -10.93 -12.53
C THR A 326 -11.47 -11.73 -12.05
N GLY A 327 -12.19 -11.23 -11.04
CA GLY A 327 -13.25 -11.96 -10.36
C GLY A 327 -12.76 -13.09 -9.44
N LYS A 328 -11.45 -13.26 -9.28
CA LYS A 328 -10.85 -14.26 -8.38
C LYS A 328 -10.90 -13.82 -6.93
N ASP A 329 -11.02 -14.78 -6.03
CA ASP A 329 -10.88 -14.53 -4.59
C ASP A 329 -9.40 -14.61 -4.20
N VAL A 330 -8.92 -13.59 -3.50
CA VAL A 330 -7.56 -13.51 -2.91
C VAL A 330 -7.68 -13.75 -1.41
N PRO A 331 -6.99 -14.72 -0.83
CA PRO A 331 -6.94 -14.92 0.62
C PRO A 331 -6.49 -13.64 1.32
N ALA A 332 -7.27 -13.13 2.27
CA ALA A 332 -7.02 -11.81 2.83
C ALA A 332 -7.21 -11.75 4.35
N LEU A 333 -6.38 -10.94 5.00
CA LEU A 333 -6.58 -10.47 6.35
C LEU A 333 -6.93 -8.97 6.32
N LEU A 334 -8.16 -8.64 6.69
CA LEU A 334 -8.62 -7.26 6.77
C LEU A 334 -8.78 -6.83 8.22
N LEU A 335 -8.08 -5.76 8.58
CA LEU A 335 -8.13 -5.14 9.90
C LEU A 335 -9.25 -4.09 9.98
N VAL A 336 -9.76 -3.89 11.19
CA VAL A 336 -10.84 -2.93 11.43
C VAL A 336 -10.25 -1.54 11.69
N PRO A 337 -10.66 -0.51 10.92
CA PRO A 337 -10.26 0.88 11.17
C PRO A 337 -11.07 1.49 12.33
N GLN A 338 -10.54 2.59 12.91
CA GLN A 338 -11.20 3.32 13.98
C GLN A 338 -11.39 4.80 13.61
N ALA A 339 -12.62 5.32 13.77
CA ALA A 339 -12.85 6.76 13.62
C ALA A 339 -12.36 7.51 14.87
N ILE A 340 -11.55 8.54 14.66
CA ILE A 340 -10.96 9.37 15.72
C ILE A 340 -11.51 10.78 15.62
N PHE A 341 -12.13 11.21 16.71
CA PHE A 341 -12.53 12.59 16.96
C PHE A 341 -11.62 13.20 18.03
N ASN A 342 -11.84 14.47 18.36
CA ASN A 342 -11.00 15.17 19.32
C ASN A 342 -10.94 14.52 20.71
N ASP A 343 -12.02 13.90 21.17
CA ASP A 343 -12.13 13.19 22.45
C ASP A 343 -11.47 11.80 22.46
N SER A 344 -11.17 11.24 21.28
CA SER A 344 -10.52 9.92 21.09
C SER A 344 -9.10 9.99 20.53
N VAL A 345 -8.51 11.16 20.35
CA VAL A 345 -7.08 11.31 19.98
C VAL A 345 -6.16 10.62 21.01
N LYS A 346 -6.53 10.64 22.28
CA LYS A 346 -5.84 9.94 23.37
C LYS A 346 -5.69 8.42 23.14
N ASP A 347 -6.64 7.80 22.43
CA ASP A 347 -6.61 6.35 22.14
C ASP A 347 -5.46 6.01 21.19
N VAL A 348 -5.16 6.90 20.23
CA VAL A 348 -4.03 6.75 19.29
C VAL A 348 -2.69 6.87 20.03
N VAL A 349 -2.61 7.76 21.03
CA VAL A 349 -1.44 7.91 21.90
C VAL A 349 -1.29 6.68 22.82
N ALA A 350 -2.38 6.21 23.39
CA ALA A 350 -2.39 5.02 24.25
C ALA A 350 -1.99 3.74 23.50
N ASP A 351 -2.31 3.64 22.20
CA ASP A 351 -1.86 2.52 21.33
C ASP A 351 -0.38 2.63 20.92
N GLY A 352 0.30 3.72 21.30
CA GLY A 352 1.72 3.94 21.04
C GLY A 352 2.06 4.37 19.61
N PHE A 353 1.06 4.71 18.79
CA PHE A 353 1.27 5.15 17.41
C PHE A 353 1.96 6.51 17.32
N THR A 354 1.62 7.41 18.24
CA THR A 354 2.25 8.72 18.41
C THR A 354 2.42 9.04 19.90
N THR A 355 2.91 10.22 20.23
CA THR A 355 3.10 10.65 21.63
C THR A 355 2.51 12.04 21.85
N ALA A 356 2.11 12.33 23.10
CA ALA A 356 1.68 13.67 23.49
C ALA A 356 2.74 14.74 23.18
N ALA A 357 4.03 14.42 23.33
CA ALA A 357 5.13 15.33 23.01
C ALA A 357 5.15 15.75 21.53
N LYS A 358 4.79 14.86 20.60
CA LYS A 358 4.69 15.16 19.18
C LYS A 358 3.43 15.97 18.84
N LEU A 359 2.35 15.73 19.57
CA LEU A 359 1.07 16.38 19.28
C LEU A 359 0.95 17.76 19.96
N CYS A 360 1.34 17.90 21.22
CA CYS A 360 1.07 19.06 22.07
C CYS A 360 2.21 20.11 22.00
N THR A 361 2.54 20.56 20.78
CA THR A 361 3.75 21.37 20.52
C THR A 361 3.57 22.88 20.73
N SER A 362 2.38 23.44 20.44
CA SER A 362 2.07 24.86 20.64
C SER A 362 1.24 25.11 21.89
N ALA A 363 1.05 26.37 22.29
CA ALA A 363 0.21 26.72 23.41
C ALA A 363 -1.25 26.28 23.21
N GLU A 364 -1.77 26.47 22.00
CA GLU A 364 -3.14 26.07 21.62
C GLU A 364 -3.29 24.55 21.63
N LEU A 365 -2.30 23.81 21.10
CA LEU A 365 -2.29 22.35 21.10
C LEU A 365 -2.16 21.80 22.53
N LYS A 366 -1.34 22.39 23.39
CA LYS A 366 -1.25 22.01 24.81
C LYS A 366 -2.59 22.19 25.53
N ALA A 367 -3.28 23.30 25.27
CA ALA A 367 -4.62 23.54 25.84
C ALA A 367 -5.64 22.51 25.32
N ALA A 368 -5.61 22.19 24.02
CA ALA A 368 -6.45 21.16 23.42
C ALA A 368 -6.13 19.75 23.97
N CYS A 369 -4.85 19.40 24.10
CA CYS A 369 -4.41 18.14 24.69
C CYS A 369 -4.94 18.00 26.12
N THR A 370 -4.79 19.03 26.95
CA THR A 370 -5.33 19.03 28.31
C THR A 370 -6.85 18.86 28.33
N LYS A 371 -7.55 19.58 27.45
CA LYS A 371 -9.02 19.50 27.32
C LYS A 371 -9.50 18.10 26.97
N TYR A 372 -8.79 17.39 26.12
CA TYR A 372 -9.20 16.07 25.59
C TYR A 372 -8.44 14.89 26.22
N GLY A 373 -7.63 15.14 27.26
CA GLY A 373 -6.96 14.11 28.04
C GLY A 373 -5.84 13.40 27.28
N VAL A 374 -5.17 14.11 26.39
CA VAL A 374 -3.97 13.61 25.65
C VAL A 374 -2.74 13.89 26.53
N SER A 375 -2.11 12.82 27.05
CA SER A 375 -0.98 12.90 28.00
C SER A 375 0.14 11.91 27.66
#